data_7c66e237ccef27d86de7c4203bbf31c7
#
_entry.id   7c66e237ccef27d86de7c4203bbf31c7
#
_cell.length_a   1.000
_cell.length_b   1.000
_cell.length_c   1.000
_cell.angle_alpha   90.00
_cell.angle_beta   90.00
_cell.angle_gamma   90.00
#
_symmetry.space_group_name_H-M   'P 1'
#
loop_
_entity.id
_entity.type
_entity.pdbx_description
1 polymer ?
#
loop_
_entity_poly.entity_id
_entity_poly.type
_entity_poly.pdbx_seq_one_letter_code
_entity_poly.pdbx_strand_id
1 'polypeptide(L)'
;MTFSKTPNNRRGGIFYCLSLLKNWGLTLLQQFYSDLIFWITPVDLSATASLMRSSYSPKTKGRKPRDPADMLRSLLIMTKLGMSVDDWVRALRTMPVYAILSGFTPDDTPGVGTFYDFFRRLWKASSPHKTGRLKRRLKKPRKKGKKNEKQEPKNPKITQKLVSRILPEGKIHYTSKEHDLLQHLFQTLFVLPSAAKGLIGDTRHFRVIGDGSPVATGDRSYGKFLCDCRKTGNWQCVCKRQFFDPDADWGWDSYRERYYYGRTLYMFCAADSPYDLPVYPRLFRASHNDTVSWICGYRELRHWFPD
;
A
#
# COMPACT_ATOMS: atom_id res chain seq x y z
N MET A 1 15.50 22.25 0.39
CA MET A 1 14.07 22.28 0.69
C MET A 1 13.89 22.18 2.19
N THR A 2 13.36 23.19 2.82
CA THR A 2 13.03 23.16 4.25
C THR A 2 11.55 22.80 4.37
N PHE A 3 11.26 21.62 4.91
CA PHE A 3 9.93 21.30 5.41
C PHE A 3 9.65 22.16 6.64
N SER A 4 8.38 22.44 6.93
CA SER A 4 8.03 23.04 8.21
C SER A 4 8.54 22.11 9.31
N LYS A 5 9.57 22.53 10.02
CA LYS A 5 10.16 21.71 11.08
C LYS A 5 9.18 21.70 12.26
N THR A 6 8.44 20.63 12.39
CA THR A 6 7.88 20.26 13.68
C THR A 6 8.92 19.47 14.46
N PRO A 7 9.12 19.72 15.75
CA PRO A 7 10.13 19.03 16.57
C PRO A 7 9.90 17.52 16.75
N ASN A 8 8.86 17.00 16.14
CA ASN A 8 8.29 15.66 16.39
C ASN A 8 9.08 14.47 15.84
N ASN A 9 10.13 14.71 15.03
CA ASN A 9 10.77 13.62 14.28
C ASN A 9 11.97 12.97 14.98
N ARG A 10 12.27 13.34 16.23
CA ARG A 10 13.28 12.68 17.05
C ARG A 10 12.60 11.85 18.14
N ARG A 11 13.35 10.99 18.84
CA ARG A 11 12.90 10.18 19.99
C ARG A 11 12.13 10.96 21.08
N GLY A 12 12.11 12.29 20.98
CA GLY A 12 11.30 13.19 21.81
C GLY A 12 9.88 13.45 21.31
N GLY A 13 9.45 12.82 20.22
CA GLY A 13 8.12 13.09 19.62
C GLY A 13 6.94 12.89 20.55
N ILE A 14 7.01 11.88 21.45
CA ILE A 14 5.97 11.67 22.45
C ILE A 14 5.91 12.80 23.47
N PHE A 15 7.08 13.24 23.98
CA PHE A 15 7.14 14.35 24.94
C PHE A 15 6.59 15.64 24.35
N TYR A 16 6.83 15.86 23.06
CA TYR A 16 6.24 16.99 22.35
C TYR A 16 4.72 16.85 22.19
N CYS A 17 4.21 15.69 21.78
CA CYS A 17 2.77 15.43 21.72
C CYS A 17 2.13 15.60 23.10
N LEU A 18 2.74 15.07 24.15
CA LEU A 18 2.25 15.22 25.53
C LEU A 18 2.28 16.68 25.99
N SER A 19 3.32 17.44 25.65
CA SER A 19 3.38 18.87 25.96
C SER A 19 2.32 19.68 25.22
N LEU A 20 2.06 19.36 23.96
CA LEU A 20 0.96 19.97 23.20
C LEU A 20 -0.39 19.62 23.80
N LEU A 21 -0.65 18.36 24.15
CA LEU A 21 -1.88 17.95 24.81
C LEU A 21 -2.09 18.70 26.13
N LYS A 22 -1.02 18.88 26.92
CA LYS A 22 -1.06 19.68 28.15
C LYS A 22 -1.37 21.16 27.88
N ASN A 23 -0.68 21.76 26.90
CA ASN A 23 -0.86 23.16 26.54
C ASN A 23 -2.27 23.46 26.00
N TRP A 24 -2.93 22.47 25.40
CA TRP A 24 -4.32 22.57 24.95
C TRP A 24 -5.34 22.14 25.99
N GLY A 25 -4.92 21.86 27.25
CA GLY A 25 -5.82 21.42 28.31
C GLY A 25 -6.42 20.02 28.11
N LEU A 26 -5.82 19.20 27.26
CA LEU A 26 -6.34 17.88 26.85
C LEU A 26 -5.74 16.72 27.64
N THR A 27 -5.14 16.99 28.78
CA THR A 27 -4.45 15.97 29.61
C THR A 27 -5.37 14.82 30.03
N LEU A 28 -6.64 15.12 30.34
CA LEU A 28 -7.64 14.11 30.70
C LEU A 28 -7.96 13.17 29.53
N LEU A 29 -7.83 13.62 28.29
CA LEU A 29 -8.10 12.80 27.12
C LEU A 29 -7.00 11.75 26.86
N GLN A 30 -5.84 11.87 27.49
CA GLN A 30 -4.77 10.86 27.38
C GLN A 30 -5.26 9.46 27.80
N GLN A 31 -6.12 9.37 28.81
CA GLN A 31 -6.71 8.10 29.23
C GLN A 31 -7.59 7.48 28.13
N PHE A 32 -8.41 8.30 27.46
CA PHE A 32 -9.33 7.82 26.42
C PHE A 32 -8.61 7.43 25.13
N TYR A 33 -7.42 7.98 24.86
CA TYR A 33 -6.63 7.71 23.66
C TYR A 33 -5.34 6.95 23.94
N SER A 34 -5.21 6.34 25.13
CA SER A 34 -4.04 5.59 25.56
C SER A 34 -3.60 4.55 24.54
N ASP A 35 -4.53 3.75 24.03
CA ASP A 35 -4.25 2.69 23.07
C ASP A 35 -3.68 3.24 21.75
N LEU A 36 -4.22 4.36 21.27
CA LEU A 36 -3.73 5.00 20.06
C LEU A 36 -2.34 5.63 20.27
N ILE A 37 -2.12 6.25 21.42
CA ILE A 37 -0.83 6.80 21.80
C ILE A 37 0.22 5.69 21.90
N PHE A 38 -0.09 4.62 22.61
CA PHE A 38 0.79 3.45 22.71
C PHE A 38 1.11 2.84 21.35
N TRP A 39 0.13 2.77 20.46
CA TRP A 39 0.29 2.19 19.15
C TRP A 39 1.20 3.02 18.22
N ILE A 40 1.09 4.37 18.23
CA ILE A 40 1.86 5.23 17.32
C ILE A 40 3.24 5.65 17.86
N THR A 41 3.39 5.66 19.19
CA THR A 41 4.61 6.14 19.86
C THR A 41 5.89 5.38 19.49
N PRO A 42 5.89 4.03 19.41
CA PRO A 42 7.11 3.29 19.13
C PRO A 42 7.62 3.46 17.70
N VAL A 43 6.84 4.07 16.82
CA VAL A 43 7.17 4.19 15.40
C VAL A 43 8.04 5.44 15.16
N ASP A 44 9.32 5.22 14.86
CA ASP A 44 10.23 6.31 14.46
C ASP A 44 10.06 6.61 12.97
N LEU A 45 9.47 7.75 12.66
CA LEU A 45 9.22 8.21 11.29
C LEU A 45 10.26 9.25 10.83
N SER A 46 11.35 9.45 11.55
CA SER A 46 12.35 10.51 11.28
C SER A 46 12.96 10.41 9.87
N ALA A 47 13.16 9.20 9.35
CA ALA A 47 13.72 8.98 8.02
C ALA A 47 12.74 9.28 6.86
N THR A 48 11.44 9.47 7.13
CA THR A 48 10.42 9.66 6.08
C THR A 48 10.73 10.85 5.17
N ALA A 49 11.13 11.98 5.74
CA ALA A 49 11.38 13.20 4.98
C ALA A 49 12.56 13.04 3.99
N SER A 50 13.64 12.35 4.41
CA SER A 50 14.80 12.07 3.56
C SER A 50 14.44 11.09 2.43
N LEU A 51 13.73 10.01 2.74
CA LEU A 51 13.29 9.00 1.77
C LEU A 51 12.32 9.57 0.72
N MET A 52 11.44 10.47 1.12
CA MET A 52 10.47 11.09 0.23
C MET A 52 10.96 12.33 -0.50
N ARG A 53 12.17 12.80 -0.24
CA ARG A 53 12.70 14.07 -0.78
C ARG A 53 12.59 14.16 -2.30
N SER A 54 12.86 13.08 -3.02
CA SER A 54 12.79 13.03 -4.48
C SER A 54 11.35 13.14 -5.03
N SER A 55 10.34 12.92 -4.20
CA SER A 55 8.92 13.01 -4.57
C SER A 55 8.35 14.42 -4.43
N TYR A 56 9.14 15.37 -3.92
CA TYR A 56 8.76 16.77 -3.75
C TYR A 56 9.52 17.66 -4.73
N SER A 57 8.82 18.68 -5.26
CA SER A 57 9.44 19.65 -6.16
C SER A 57 10.52 20.48 -5.44
N PRO A 58 11.69 20.72 -6.03
CA PRO A 58 12.70 21.61 -5.47
C PRO A 58 12.32 23.09 -5.48
N LYS A 59 11.20 23.44 -6.12
CA LYS A 59 10.75 24.85 -6.24
C LYS A 59 10.48 25.46 -4.87
N THR A 60 11.00 26.64 -4.66
CA THR A 60 10.85 27.40 -3.40
C THR A 60 9.63 28.33 -3.39
N LYS A 61 9.01 28.56 -4.55
CA LYS A 61 7.81 29.40 -4.68
C LYS A 61 6.53 28.62 -4.32
N GLY A 62 5.65 29.25 -3.58
CA GLY A 62 4.35 28.70 -3.17
C GLY A 62 4.30 28.26 -1.70
N ARG A 63 3.17 27.67 -1.28
CA ARG A 63 2.99 27.14 0.07
C ARG A 63 3.96 25.98 0.31
N LYS A 64 4.65 26.01 1.45
CA LYS A 64 5.54 24.92 1.85
C LYS A 64 4.74 23.63 2.04
N PRO A 65 5.23 22.50 1.52
CA PRO A 65 4.59 21.22 1.75
C PRO A 65 4.62 20.85 3.24
N ARG A 66 3.60 20.12 3.69
CA ARG A 66 3.57 19.52 5.02
C ARG A 66 4.73 18.56 5.20
N ASP A 67 5.16 18.37 6.43
CA ASP A 67 6.20 17.38 6.74
C ASP A 67 5.72 15.98 6.34
N PRO A 68 6.48 15.22 5.52
CA PRO A 68 6.11 13.88 5.13
C PRO A 68 5.94 12.90 6.29
N ALA A 69 6.68 13.08 7.38
CA ALA A 69 6.57 12.22 8.56
C ALA A 69 5.23 12.43 9.28
N ASP A 70 4.79 13.69 9.43
CA ASP A 70 3.48 14.00 10.02
C ASP A 70 2.34 13.50 9.13
N MET A 71 2.48 13.66 7.81
CA MET A 71 1.51 13.12 6.86
C MET A 71 1.43 11.59 6.91
N LEU A 72 2.58 10.92 7.03
CA LEU A 72 2.63 9.45 7.15
C LEU A 72 2.03 9.00 8.49
N ARG A 73 2.36 9.68 9.60
CA ARG A 73 1.78 9.41 10.92
C ARG A 73 0.27 9.56 10.89
N SER A 74 -0.22 10.64 10.29
CA SER A 74 -1.65 10.89 10.11
C SER A 74 -2.33 9.78 9.30
N LEU A 75 -1.69 9.32 8.22
CA LEU A 75 -2.17 8.20 7.41
C LEU A 75 -2.25 6.89 8.21
N LEU A 76 -1.23 6.59 9.02
CA LEU A 76 -1.21 5.40 9.87
C LEU A 76 -2.36 5.43 10.88
N ILE A 77 -2.59 6.56 11.55
CA ILE A 77 -3.69 6.73 12.50
C ILE A 77 -5.04 6.59 11.79
N MET A 78 -5.23 7.27 10.67
CA MET A 78 -6.44 7.18 9.84
C MET A 78 -6.76 5.72 9.48
N THR A 79 -5.74 4.97 9.03
CA THR A 79 -5.89 3.55 8.65
C THR A 79 -6.23 2.67 9.86
N LYS A 80 -5.57 2.91 11.00
CA LYS A 80 -5.86 2.19 12.26
C LYS A 80 -7.30 2.37 12.72
N LEU A 81 -7.85 3.56 12.51
CA LEU A 81 -9.23 3.89 12.88
C LEU A 81 -10.25 3.50 11.79
N GLY A 82 -9.79 3.02 10.62
CA GLY A 82 -10.67 2.63 9.52
C GLY A 82 -11.46 3.78 8.90
N MET A 83 -10.96 5.02 9.00
CA MET A 83 -11.65 6.21 8.50
C MET A 83 -11.38 6.45 7.02
N SER A 84 -12.37 6.99 6.31
CA SER A 84 -12.17 7.57 4.99
C SER A 84 -11.37 8.87 5.07
N VAL A 85 -10.77 9.33 3.94
CA VAL A 85 -10.02 10.59 3.91
C VAL A 85 -10.89 11.79 4.30
N ASP A 86 -12.14 11.80 3.82
CA ASP A 86 -13.06 12.90 4.11
C ASP A 86 -13.46 12.95 5.60
N ASP A 87 -13.76 11.79 6.18
CA ASP A 87 -14.09 11.69 7.60
C ASP A 87 -12.87 12.01 8.47
N TRP A 88 -11.69 11.55 8.06
CA TRP A 88 -10.45 11.85 8.75
C TRP A 88 -10.13 13.36 8.77
N VAL A 89 -10.24 14.03 7.63
CA VAL A 89 -10.03 15.49 7.57
C VAL A 89 -11.04 16.23 8.43
N ARG A 90 -12.30 15.76 8.49
CA ARG A 90 -13.31 16.30 9.41
C ARG A 90 -12.89 16.07 10.85
N ALA A 91 -12.46 14.86 11.20
CA ALA A 91 -12.00 14.50 12.54
C ALA A 91 -10.78 15.32 12.98
N LEU A 92 -9.80 15.55 12.10
CA LEU A 92 -8.65 16.42 12.39
C LEU A 92 -9.04 17.85 12.75
N ARG A 93 -10.12 18.38 12.17
CA ARG A 93 -10.61 19.75 12.42
C ARG A 93 -11.46 19.85 13.69
N THR A 94 -12.22 18.80 14.01
CA THR A 94 -13.18 18.82 15.13
C THR A 94 -12.59 18.26 16.41
N MET A 95 -11.55 17.41 16.31
CA MET A 95 -10.94 16.72 17.44
C MET A 95 -9.43 17.04 17.52
N PRO A 96 -9.03 18.05 18.34
CA PRO A 96 -7.64 18.52 18.43
C PRO A 96 -6.64 17.41 18.72
N VAL A 97 -7.03 16.39 19.47
CA VAL A 97 -6.17 15.24 19.80
C VAL A 97 -5.65 14.52 18.56
N TYR A 98 -6.46 14.33 17.55
CA TYR A 98 -6.02 13.65 16.31
C TYR A 98 -5.04 14.51 15.52
N ALA A 99 -5.24 15.83 15.47
CA ALA A 99 -4.27 16.74 14.87
C ALA A 99 -2.92 16.66 15.59
N ILE A 100 -2.91 16.76 16.91
CA ILE A 100 -1.70 16.71 17.74
C ILE A 100 -0.99 15.37 17.62
N LEU A 101 -1.69 14.24 17.69
CA LEU A 101 -1.10 12.91 17.52
C LEU A 101 -0.54 12.71 16.11
N SER A 102 -1.10 13.37 15.11
CA SER A 102 -0.57 13.37 13.74
C SER A 102 0.66 14.26 13.57
N GLY A 103 0.93 15.18 14.50
CA GLY A 103 2.01 16.16 14.43
C GLY A 103 1.58 17.54 13.90
N PHE A 104 0.28 17.76 13.71
CA PHE A 104 -0.27 19.04 13.27
C PHE A 104 -0.70 19.91 14.46
N THR A 105 -0.70 21.23 14.25
CA THR A 105 -1.41 22.13 15.17
C THR A 105 -2.92 22.05 14.85
N PRO A 106 -3.79 22.09 15.86
CA PRO A 106 -5.25 22.00 15.63
C PRO A 106 -5.80 23.06 14.67
N ASP A 107 -5.18 24.27 14.67
CA ASP A 107 -5.61 25.36 13.79
C ASP A 107 -5.08 25.27 12.36
N ASP A 108 -4.10 24.39 12.09
CA ASP A 108 -3.49 24.25 10.78
C ASP A 108 -3.41 22.77 10.37
N THR A 109 -4.56 22.17 10.11
CA THR A 109 -4.68 20.78 9.66
C THR A 109 -4.69 20.66 8.13
N PRO A 110 -4.20 19.53 7.56
CA PRO A 110 -4.26 19.29 6.13
C PRO A 110 -5.70 19.08 5.64
N GLY A 111 -5.98 19.55 4.42
CA GLY A 111 -7.25 19.28 3.74
C GLY A 111 -7.21 17.98 2.91
N VAL A 112 -8.38 17.56 2.42
CA VAL A 112 -8.57 16.35 1.60
C VAL A 112 -7.60 16.30 0.40
N GLY A 113 -7.47 17.42 -0.33
CA GLY A 113 -6.55 17.52 -1.46
C GLY A 113 -5.09 17.26 -1.08
N THR A 114 -4.67 17.67 0.13
CA THR A 114 -3.30 17.43 0.63
C THR A 114 -3.04 15.93 0.84
N PHE A 115 -4.02 15.16 1.33
CA PHE A 115 -3.91 13.71 1.46
C PHE A 115 -3.81 13.02 0.10
N TYR A 116 -4.65 13.40 -0.86
CA TYR A 116 -4.57 12.85 -2.21
C TYR A 116 -3.25 13.20 -2.93
N ASP A 117 -2.71 14.39 -2.68
CA ASP A 117 -1.37 14.76 -3.17
C ASP A 117 -0.28 13.93 -2.52
N PHE A 118 -0.41 13.63 -1.22
CA PHE A 118 0.50 12.76 -0.50
C PHE A 118 0.45 11.32 -1.03
N PHE A 119 -0.73 10.77 -1.27
CA PHE A 119 -0.89 9.44 -1.88
C PHE A 119 -0.26 9.34 -3.26
N ARG A 120 -0.42 10.37 -4.10
CA ARG A 120 0.24 10.44 -5.41
C ARG A 120 1.77 10.44 -5.32
N ARG A 121 2.33 11.01 -4.25
CA ARG A 121 3.78 10.99 -4.00
C ARG A 121 4.26 9.64 -3.49
N LEU A 122 3.49 8.99 -2.62
CA LEU A 122 3.80 7.65 -2.13
C LEU A 122 3.77 6.61 -3.25
N TRP A 123 2.78 6.71 -4.10
CA TRP A 123 2.54 5.81 -5.21
C TRP A 123 3.03 6.43 -6.50
N LYS A 124 4.25 6.58 -6.75
CA LYS A 124 4.86 7.24 -7.94
C LYS A 124 4.18 6.85 -9.27
N ALA A 125 2.88 7.10 -9.37
CA ALA A 125 2.11 6.83 -10.58
C ALA A 125 2.71 7.63 -11.74
N SER A 126 3.22 6.95 -12.73
CA SER A 126 3.91 7.53 -13.88
C SER A 126 2.99 8.30 -14.82
N SER A 127 1.68 8.28 -14.59
CA SER A 127 0.70 8.96 -15.43
C SER A 127 -0.39 9.60 -14.60
N PRO A 128 -0.77 10.84 -14.91
CA PRO A 128 -1.94 11.44 -14.30
C PRO A 128 -3.17 10.57 -14.60
N HIS A 129 -3.97 10.32 -13.60
CA HIS A 129 -5.17 9.48 -13.60
C HIS A 129 -6.21 9.80 -14.68
N LYS A 130 -5.96 10.80 -15.53
CA LYS A 130 -6.86 11.22 -16.59
C LYS A 130 -6.97 10.26 -17.77
N THR A 131 -5.97 9.38 -17.92
CA THR A 131 -5.94 8.41 -19.03
C THR A 131 -5.68 7.02 -18.49
N GLY A 132 -6.67 6.41 -17.85
CA GLY A 132 -6.61 4.99 -17.53
C GLY A 132 -6.21 4.18 -18.77
N ARG A 133 -5.38 3.14 -18.60
CA ARG A 133 -4.91 2.33 -19.74
C ARG A 133 -6.08 1.71 -20.46
N LEU A 134 -6.04 1.79 -21.79
CA LEU A 134 -7.02 1.13 -22.64
C LEU A 134 -6.71 -0.36 -22.70
N LYS A 135 -7.64 -1.19 -22.25
CA LYS A 135 -7.55 -2.65 -22.40
C LYS A 135 -8.88 -3.24 -22.85
N ARG A 136 -8.84 -4.45 -23.40
CA ARG A 136 -10.05 -5.21 -23.70
C ARG A 136 -10.74 -5.57 -22.39
N ARG A 137 -12.09 -5.57 -22.40
CA ARG A 137 -12.87 -6.04 -21.26
C ARG A 137 -12.50 -7.48 -20.94
N LEU A 138 -12.16 -7.74 -19.68
CA LEU A 138 -12.01 -9.08 -19.16
C LEU A 138 -13.41 -9.66 -18.87
N LYS A 139 -13.70 -10.81 -19.46
CA LYS A 139 -14.95 -11.51 -19.16
C LYS A 139 -14.83 -12.16 -17.79
N LYS A 140 -15.90 -12.05 -16.98
CA LYS A 140 -15.99 -12.82 -15.73
C LYS A 140 -15.85 -14.30 -16.07
N PRO A 141 -15.00 -15.06 -15.38
CA PRO A 141 -14.91 -16.49 -15.59
C PRO A 141 -16.27 -17.16 -15.37
N ARG A 142 -16.59 -18.16 -16.19
CA ARG A 142 -17.77 -19.00 -15.93
C ARG A 142 -17.54 -19.76 -14.62
N LYS A 143 -18.63 -20.12 -13.93
CA LYS A 143 -18.54 -21.01 -12.76
C LYS A 143 -17.68 -22.21 -13.14
N LYS A 144 -16.78 -22.63 -12.25
CA LYS A 144 -16.11 -23.92 -12.38
C LYS A 144 -17.21 -24.97 -12.55
N GLY A 145 -17.00 -25.91 -13.44
CA GLY A 145 -17.87 -27.06 -13.58
C GLY A 145 -18.01 -27.84 -12.27
N LYS A 146 -18.85 -28.84 -12.24
CA LYS A 146 -19.09 -29.67 -11.04
C LYS A 146 -17.74 -30.11 -10.42
N LYS A 147 -17.70 -30.23 -9.11
CA LYS A 147 -16.50 -30.47 -8.26
C LYS A 147 -15.57 -31.61 -8.77
N ASN A 148 -16.07 -32.47 -9.65
CA ASN A 148 -15.37 -33.63 -10.21
C ASN A 148 -14.92 -33.47 -11.69
N GLU A 149 -15.23 -32.36 -12.35
CA GLU A 149 -14.74 -32.15 -13.72
C GLU A 149 -13.30 -31.61 -13.67
N LYS A 150 -12.33 -32.44 -14.08
CA LYS A 150 -10.95 -32.00 -14.31
C LYS A 150 -10.94 -31.01 -15.48
N GLN A 151 -10.87 -29.72 -15.18
CA GLN A 151 -10.65 -28.72 -16.22
C GLN A 151 -9.14 -28.66 -16.52
N GLU A 152 -8.80 -28.73 -17.78
CA GLU A 152 -7.43 -28.48 -18.21
C GLU A 152 -7.00 -27.06 -17.81
N PRO A 153 -5.81 -26.92 -17.20
CA PRO A 153 -5.31 -25.61 -16.80
C PRO A 153 -5.09 -24.73 -18.04
N LYS A 154 -5.57 -23.49 -18.02
CA LYS A 154 -5.42 -22.52 -19.12
C LYS A 154 -3.96 -22.26 -19.51
N ASN A 155 -3.06 -22.39 -18.59
CA ASN A 155 -1.61 -22.22 -18.76
C ASN A 155 -0.89 -23.42 -18.14
N PRO A 156 -0.89 -24.57 -18.80
CA PRO A 156 -0.21 -25.75 -18.25
C PRO A 156 1.27 -25.45 -18.06
N LYS A 157 1.82 -25.94 -16.94
CA LYS A 157 3.25 -25.80 -16.61
C LYS A 157 3.75 -24.35 -16.47
N ILE A 158 2.88 -23.37 -16.14
CA ILE A 158 3.31 -21.97 -15.99
C ILE A 158 4.42 -21.83 -14.93
N THR A 159 4.30 -22.53 -13.80
CA THR A 159 5.31 -22.57 -12.74
C THR A 159 6.64 -23.10 -13.27
N GLN A 160 6.62 -24.23 -13.99
CA GLN A 160 7.81 -24.80 -14.59
C GLN A 160 8.48 -23.84 -15.60
N LYS A 161 7.68 -23.16 -16.43
CA LYS A 161 8.17 -22.13 -17.38
C LYS A 161 8.79 -20.93 -16.64
N LEU A 162 8.23 -20.52 -15.53
CA LEU A 162 8.80 -19.43 -14.71
C LEU A 162 10.13 -19.87 -14.09
N VAL A 163 10.17 -21.04 -13.45
CA VAL A 163 11.38 -21.56 -12.82
C VAL A 163 12.49 -21.77 -13.86
N SER A 164 12.20 -22.36 -15.02
CA SER A 164 13.19 -22.57 -16.08
C SER A 164 13.76 -21.28 -16.68
N ARG A 165 13.04 -20.15 -16.58
CA ARG A 165 13.58 -18.84 -16.96
C ARG A 165 14.43 -18.21 -15.85
N ILE A 166 14.09 -18.44 -14.59
CA ILE A 166 14.78 -17.85 -13.43
C ILE A 166 16.13 -18.54 -13.19
N LEU A 167 16.18 -19.86 -13.28
CA LEU A 167 17.39 -20.65 -13.01
C LEU A 167 18.61 -20.30 -13.89
N PRO A 168 18.48 -20.15 -15.23
CA PRO A 168 19.62 -19.81 -16.09
C PRO A 168 20.09 -18.38 -15.92
N GLU A 169 19.20 -17.45 -15.60
CA GLU A 169 19.52 -16.03 -15.52
C GLU A 169 20.47 -15.70 -14.36
N GLY A 170 20.56 -16.53 -13.34
CA GLY A 170 21.45 -16.40 -12.15
C GLY A 170 21.39 -15.05 -11.43
N LYS A 171 20.96 -14.02 -12.14
CA LYS A 171 20.80 -12.65 -11.66
C LYS A 171 19.32 -12.28 -11.64
N ILE A 172 18.92 -11.61 -10.56
CA ILE A 172 17.58 -11.08 -10.43
C ILE A 172 17.57 -9.69 -11.04
N HIS A 173 16.98 -9.56 -12.22
CA HIS A 173 16.70 -8.27 -12.81
C HIS A 173 15.44 -7.67 -12.16
N TYR A 174 15.63 -6.72 -11.26
CA TYR A 174 14.54 -5.96 -10.70
C TYR A 174 14.12 -4.84 -11.63
N THR A 175 12.84 -4.76 -11.92
CA THR A 175 12.28 -3.62 -12.67
C THR A 175 11.54 -2.72 -11.68
N SER A 176 11.95 -1.46 -11.61
CA SER A 176 11.34 -0.45 -10.74
C SER A 176 9.82 -0.38 -10.93
N LYS A 177 9.11 -0.24 -9.82
CA LYS A 177 7.64 -0.23 -9.74
C LYS A 177 7.13 1.04 -9.07
N GLU A 178 5.88 1.37 -9.35
CA GLU A 178 5.24 2.56 -8.82
C GLU A 178 5.19 2.60 -7.28
N HIS A 179 5.17 1.44 -6.63
CA HIS A 179 5.11 1.30 -5.17
C HIS A 179 6.46 1.15 -4.47
N ASP A 180 7.58 1.26 -5.19
CA ASP A 180 8.92 1.06 -4.61
C ASP A 180 9.22 2.03 -3.47
N LEU A 181 8.75 3.27 -3.58
CA LEU A 181 8.91 4.23 -2.49
C LEU A 181 8.18 3.77 -1.21
N LEU A 182 6.95 3.27 -1.36
CA LEU A 182 6.18 2.75 -0.22
C LEU A 182 6.87 1.52 0.38
N GLN A 183 7.41 0.64 -0.46
CA GLN A 183 8.18 -0.52 -0.01
C GLN A 183 9.46 -0.10 0.72
N HIS A 184 10.17 0.91 0.21
CA HIS A 184 11.38 1.43 0.86
C HIS A 184 11.06 2.07 2.22
N LEU A 185 9.97 2.83 2.30
CA LEU A 185 9.49 3.35 3.59
C LEU A 185 9.16 2.22 4.55
N PHE A 186 8.42 1.20 4.10
CA PHE A 186 8.06 0.06 4.93
C PHE A 186 9.29 -0.70 5.45
N GLN A 187 10.24 -0.99 4.57
CA GLN A 187 11.50 -1.64 4.93
C GLN A 187 12.27 -0.81 5.98
N THR A 188 12.49 0.48 5.71
CA THR A 188 13.35 1.32 6.54
C THR A 188 12.72 1.65 7.89
N LEU A 189 11.41 1.91 7.93
CA LEU A 189 10.73 2.40 9.14
C LEU A 189 10.20 1.26 10.02
N PHE A 190 9.98 0.05 9.46
CA PHE A 190 9.36 -1.04 10.20
C PHE A 190 10.21 -2.30 10.20
N VAL A 191 10.60 -2.81 9.04
CA VAL A 191 11.28 -4.12 8.95
C VAL A 191 12.68 -4.07 9.56
N LEU A 192 13.53 -3.11 9.14
CA LEU A 192 14.89 -3.00 9.66
C LEU A 192 14.94 -2.72 11.17
N PRO A 193 14.13 -1.83 11.76
CA PRO A 193 14.07 -1.68 13.21
C PRO A 193 13.58 -2.93 13.94
N SER A 194 12.66 -3.69 13.34
CA SER A 194 12.20 -4.98 13.90
C SER A 194 13.31 -6.04 13.85
N ALA A 195 14.07 -6.09 12.76
CA ALA A 195 15.24 -6.96 12.63
C ALA A 195 16.31 -6.63 13.68
N ALA A 196 16.63 -5.34 13.84
CA ALA A 196 17.60 -4.87 14.83
C ALA A 196 17.21 -5.22 16.29
N LYS A 197 15.92 -5.41 16.55
CA LYS A 197 15.39 -5.86 17.84
C LYS A 197 15.25 -7.38 17.96
N GLY A 198 15.66 -8.15 16.93
CA GLY A 198 15.53 -9.61 16.89
C GLY A 198 14.10 -10.12 16.72
N LEU A 199 13.14 -9.25 16.32
CA LEU A 199 11.73 -9.61 16.26
C LEU A 199 11.35 -10.43 15.02
N ILE A 200 12.19 -10.45 13.99
CA ILE A 200 11.95 -11.19 12.74
C ILE A 200 12.66 -12.56 12.70
N GLY A 201 13.30 -12.98 13.80
CA GLY A 201 14.05 -14.22 13.89
C GLY A 201 15.49 -14.10 13.39
N ASP A 202 16.08 -15.25 13.00
CA ASP A 202 17.47 -15.28 12.51
C ASP A 202 17.58 -14.65 11.11
N THR A 203 18.27 -13.53 11.04
CA THR A 203 18.50 -12.81 9.77
C THR A 203 19.58 -13.46 8.89
N ARG A 204 20.44 -14.33 9.44
CA ARG A 204 21.47 -15.05 8.67
C ARG A 204 20.91 -16.24 7.90
N HIS A 205 19.88 -16.88 8.47
CA HIS A 205 19.16 -17.99 7.85
C HIS A 205 17.68 -17.63 7.69
N PHE A 206 17.44 -16.49 7.08
CA PHE A 206 16.12 -15.89 7.01
C PHE A 206 15.13 -16.73 6.22
N ARG A 207 14.12 -17.25 6.90
CA ARG A 207 13.03 -18.03 6.30
C ARG A 207 11.79 -17.17 6.16
N VAL A 208 11.12 -17.28 5.02
CA VAL A 208 9.88 -16.54 4.73
C VAL A 208 8.76 -17.50 4.37
N ILE A 209 7.57 -17.16 4.82
CA ILE A 209 6.30 -17.75 4.41
C ILE A 209 5.48 -16.69 3.68
N GLY A 210 4.51 -17.10 2.88
CA GLY A 210 3.69 -16.13 2.16
C GLY A 210 2.33 -16.67 1.82
N ASP A 211 1.35 -15.76 1.87
CA ASP A 211 -0.03 -16.06 1.50
C ASP A 211 -0.68 -14.88 0.78
N GLY A 212 -1.74 -15.16 0.02
CA GLY A 212 -2.45 -14.23 -0.82
C GLY A 212 -3.86 -13.91 -0.33
N SER A 213 -4.11 -12.65 0.01
CA SER A 213 -5.44 -12.18 0.41
C SER A 213 -6.13 -11.41 -0.71
N PRO A 214 -7.44 -11.62 -0.96
CA PRO A 214 -8.19 -10.91 -1.98
C PRO A 214 -8.43 -9.44 -1.60
N VAL A 215 -8.11 -8.52 -2.52
CA VAL A 215 -8.39 -7.08 -2.40
C VAL A 215 -9.31 -6.68 -3.55
N ALA A 216 -10.60 -6.52 -3.25
CA ALA A 216 -11.55 -6.05 -4.22
C ALA A 216 -11.31 -4.56 -4.55
N THR A 217 -11.39 -4.21 -5.83
CA THR A 217 -11.34 -2.81 -6.26
C THR A 217 -12.73 -2.22 -6.36
N GLY A 218 -12.85 -0.90 -6.14
CA GLY A 218 -14.05 -0.14 -6.43
C GLY A 218 -14.25 0.14 -7.93
N ASP A 219 -13.28 -0.20 -8.79
CA ASP A 219 -13.37 0.00 -10.24
C ASP A 219 -14.36 -0.96 -10.89
N ARG A 220 -14.91 -0.52 -12.01
CA ARG A 220 -15.89 -1.32 -12.77
C ARG A 220 -15.18 -2.34 -13.65
N SER A 221 -15.46 -3.62 -13.47
CA SER A 221 -14.88 -4.73 -14.23
C SER A 221 -15.18 -4.69 -15.74
N TYR A 222 -16.08 -3.85 -16.18
CA TYR A 222 -16.40 -3.65 -17.60
C TYR A 222 -15.76 -2.39 -18.20
N GLY A 223 -15.16 -1.51 -17.39
CA GLY A 223 -14.52 -0.27 -17.82
C GLY A 223 -15.48 0.76 -18.43
N LYS A 224 -14.97 1.97 -18.70
CA LYS A 224 -15.71 3.04 -19.35
C LYS A 224 -15.67 2.86 -20.88
N PHE A 225 -16.82 2.96 -21.54
CA PHE A 225 -16.91 2.98 -23.00
C PHE A 225 -16.33 4.28 -23.56
N LEU A 226 -15.50 4.16 -24.58
CA LEU A 226 -14.94 5.29 -25.33
C LEU A 226 -15.40 5.28 -26.80
N CYS A 227 -16.08 4.23 -27.22
CA CYS A 227 -16.60 4.06 -28.58
C CYS A 227 -18.10 4.41 -28.64
N ASP A 228 -18.56 4.75 -29.83
CA ASP A 228 -19.97 5.04 -30.10
C ASP A 228 -20.78 3.81 -30.55
N CYS A 229 -20.22 2.60 -30.43
CA CYS A 229 -20.87 1.36 -30.88
C CYS A 229 -22.27 1.16 -30.27
N ARG A 230 -22.52 1.64 -29.05
CA ARG A 230 -23.86 1.58 -28.44
C ARG A 230 -24.88 2.48 -29.14
N LYS A 231 -24.45 3.64 -29.66
CA LYS A 231 -25.31 4.55 -30.40
C LYS A 231 -25.76 3.94 -31.73
N THR A 232 -24.92 3.04 -32.29
CA THR A 232 -25.19 2.31 -33.53
C THR A 232 -25.83 0.94 -33.29
N GLY A 233 -26.31 0.66 -32.07
CA GLY A 233 -27.00 -0.61 -31.73
C GLY A 233 -26.05 -1.81 -31.44
N ASN A 234 -24.74 -1.66 -31.55
CA ASN A 234 -23.80 -2.72 -31.23
C ASN A 234 -23.43 -2.75 -29.74
N TRP A 235 -24.16 -3.54 -28.96
CA TRP A 235 -23.96 -3.69 -27.52
C TRP A 235 -22.83 -4.64 -27.13
N GLN A 236 -22.37 -5.46 -28.06
CA GLN A 236 -21.35 -6.50 -27.80
C GLN A 236 -19.98 -6.16 -28.41
N CYS A 237 -19.72 -4.88 -28.65
CA CYS A 237 -18.46 -4.46 -29.26
C CYS A 237 -17.23 -4.94 -28.47
N VAL A 238 -16.17 -5.26 -29.21
CA VAL A 238 -14.85 -5.67 -28.69
C VAL A 238 -13.87 -4.49 -28.51
N CYS A 239 -14.37 -3.28 -28.63
CA CYS A 239 -13.55 -2.06 -28.52
C CYS A 239 -12.86 -1.98 -27.15
N LYS A 240 -11.65 -1.41 -27.14
CA LYS A 240 -10.93 -1.13 -25.88
C LYS A 240 -11.73 -0.17 -25.01
N ARG A 241 -11.61 -0.32 -23.71
CA ARG A 241 -12.28 0.48 -22.69
C ARG A 241 -11.27 1.07 -21.73
N GLN A 242 -11.62 2.18 -21.13
CA GLN A 242 -10.80 2.81 -20.11
C GLN A 242 -11.10 2.19 -18.73
N PHE A 243 -10.05 1.84 -18.00
CA PHE A 243 -10.10 1.32 -16.63
C PHE A 243 -9.30 2.22 -15.71
N PHE A 244 -9.83 2.50 -14.53
CA PHE A 244 -9.09 3.25 -13.50
C PHE A 244 -8.01 2.39 -12.86
N ASP A 245 -8.30 1.12 -12.60
CA ASP A 245 -7.30 0.12 -12.21
C ASP A 245 -7.04 -0.87 -13.36
N PRO A 246 -6.09 -0.57 -14.26
CA PRO A 246 -5.82 -1.40 -15.43
C PRO A 246 -5.19 -2.75 -15.08
N ASP A 247 -4.66 -2.92 -13.88
CA ASP A 247 -4.05 -4.17 -13.42
C ASP A 247 -5.00 -5.05 -12.61
N ALA A 248 -6.20 -4.55 -12.28
CA ALA A 248 -7.25 -5.38 -11.69
C ALA A 248 -7.70 -6.48 -12.66
N ASP A 249 -8.02 -7.63 -12.11
CA ASP A 249 -8.51 -8.80 -12.84
C ASP A 249 -9.51 -9.61 -12.01
N TRP A 250 -10.10 -10.65 -12.60
CA TRP A 250 -10.96 -11.57 -11.91
C TRP A 250 -10.13 -12.64 -11.19
N GLY A 251 -10.33 -12.76 -9.87
CA GLY A 251 -9.79 -13.81 -9.01
C GLY A 251 -10.88 -14.63 -8.35
N TRP A 252 -10.47 -15.73 -7.75
CA TRP A 252 -11.33 -16.60 -6.98
C TRP A 252 -10.93 -16.52 -5.50
N ASP A 253 -11.88 -16.13 -4.65
CA ASP A 253 -11.75 -16.16 -3.20
C ASP A 253 -12.25 -17.54 -2.73
N SER A 254 -11.33 -18.40 -2.35
CA SER A 254 -11.66 -19.78 -1.93
C SER A 254 -12.36 -19.82 -0.57
N TYR A 255 -12.07 -18.86 0.31
CA TYR A 255 -12.71 -18.79 1.62
C TYR A 255 -14.18 -18.41 1.54
N ARG A 256 -14.49 -17.40 0.66
CA ARG A 256 -15.87 -16.95 0.46
C ARG A 256 -16.57 -17.63 -0.72
N GLU A 257 -15.92 -18.56 -1.40
CA GLU A 257 -16.41 -19.30 -2.58
C GLU A 257 -17.01 -18.39 -3.65
N ARG A 258 -16.39 -17.25 -3.91
CA ARG A 258 -16.90 -16.28 -4.90
C ARG A 258 -15.79 -15.66 -5.74
N TYR A 259 -16.18 -15.23 -6.95
CA TYR A 259 -15.30 -14.40 -7.78
C TYR A 259 -15.30 -12.96 -7.27
N TYR A 260 -14.12 -12.36 -7.23
CA TYR A 260 -13.94 -10.93 -7.01
C TYR A 260 -13.20 -10.29 -8.18
N TYR A 261 -13.38 -8.97 -8.37
CA TYR A 261 -12.62 -8.19 -9.32
C TYR A 261 -11.69 -7.26 -8.55
N GLY A 262 -10.38 -7.39 -8.78
CA GLY A 262 -9.40 -6.63 -8.00
C GLY A 262 -7.99 -7.16 -8.14
N ARG A 263 -7.29 -7.18 -7.02
CA ARG A 263 -5.90 -7.63 -6.88
C ARG A 263 -5.78 -8.67 -5.78
N THR A 264 -4.68 -9.39 -5.75
CA THR A 264 -4.28 -10.21 -4.61
C THR A 264 -3.16 -9.49 -3.88
N LEU A 265 -3.35 -9.18 -2.61
CA LEU A 265 -2.26 -8.75 -1.73
C LEU A 265 -1.54 -10.01 -1.28
N TYR A 266 -0.35 -10.23 -1.79
CA TYR A 266 0.53 -11.30 -1.35
C TYR A 266 1.49 -10.75 -0.29
N MET A 267 1.47 -11.34 0.89
CA MET A 267 2.27 -10.92 2.02
C MET A 267 3.34 -11.97 2.30
N PHE A 268 4.60 -11.54 2.33
CA PHE A 268 5.69 -12.35 2.85
C PHE A 268 5.93 -11.97 4.30
N CYS A 269 5.96 -12.96 5.18
CA CYS A 269 6.20 -12.81 6.60
C CYS A 269 7.45 -13.58 7.02
N ALA A 270 8.09 -13.15 8.09
CA ALA A 270 9.21 -13.85 8.71
C ALA A 270 8.71 -15.14 9.39
N ALA A 271 9.13 -16.30 8.88
CA ALA A 271 8.66 -17.60 9.37
C ALA A 271 9.11 -17.93 10.80
N ASP A 272 10.24 -17.41 11.21
CA ASP A 272 10.83 -17.65 12.54
C ASP A 272 10.48 -16.54 13.56
N SER A 273 9.66 -15.57 13.15
CA SER A 273 9.14 -14.54 14.03
C SER A 273 8.00 -15.10 14.89
N PRO A 274 8.02 -14.92 16.22
CA PRO A 274 6.88 -15.28 17.07
C PRO A 274 5.65 -14.37 16.85
N TYR A 275 5.79 -13.35 16.00
CA TYR A 275 4.77 -12.32 15.74
C TYR A 275 4.26 -12.32 14.30
N ASP A 276 4.69 -13.28 13.47
CA ASP A 276 4.34 -13.36 12.03
C ASP A 276 4.53 -12.03 11.29
N LEU A 277 5.63 -11.32 11.57
CA LEU A 277 5.86 -9.98 11.09
C LEU A 277 5.98 -9.93 9.56
N PRO A 278 5.21 -9.05 8.90
CA PRO A 278 5.31 -8.85 7.47
C PRO A 278 6.64 -8.19 7.10
N VAL A 279 7.27 -8.68 6.04
CA VAL A 279 8.55 -8.16 5.52
C VAL A 279 8.44 -7.62 4.11
N TYR A 280 7.54 -8.17 3.29
CA TYR A 280 7.36 -7.72 1.91
C TYR A 280 5.91 -7.89 1.44
N PRO A 281 5.12 -6.81 1.37
CA PRO A 281 3.80 -6.80 0.76
C PRO A 281 3.89 -6.60 -0.76
N ARG A 282 3.11 -7.34 -1.54
CA ARG A 282 3.06 -7.23 -2.98
C ARG A 282 1.65 -7.35 -3.52
N LEU A 283 1.23 -6.40 -4.38
CA LEU A 283 -0.04 -6.48 -5.09
C LEU A 283 0.15 -7.17 -6.44
N PHE A 284 -0.50 -8.30 -6.62
CA PHE A 284 -0.59 -9.02 -7.89
C PHE A 284 -1.99 -8.88 -8.51
N ARG A 285 -2.11 -9.25 -9.78
CA ARG A 285 -3.42 -9.40 -10.41
C ARG A 285 -4.19 -10.54 -9.73
N ALA A 286 -5.48 -10.36 -9.50
CA ALA A 286 -6.30 -11.38 -8.86
C ALA A 286 -6.36 -12.72 -9.61
N SER A 287 -5.99 -12.74 -10.91
CA SER A 287 -5.89 -13.97 -11.71
C SER A 287 -4.62 -14.79 -11.47
N HIS A 288 -3.63 -14.24 -10.73
CA HIS A 288 -2.45 -15.01 -10.36
C HIS A 288 -2.84 -16.01 -9.26
N ASN A 289 -2.31 -17.24 -9.37
CA ASN A 289 -2.38 -18.19 -8.27
C ASN A 289 -1.24 -17.95 -7.27
N ASP A 290 -1.35 -18.49 -6.08
CA ASP A 290 -0.40 -18.24 -5.00
C ASP A 290 1.01 -18.71 -5.34
N THR A 291 1.18 -19.85 -6.02
CA THR A 291 2.48 -20.34 -6.45
C THR A 291 3.19 -19.36 -7.39
N VAL A 292 2.48 -18.79 -8.36
CA VAL A 292 3.04 -17.78 -9.29
C VAL A 292 3.37 -16.50 -8.54
N SER A 293 2.50 -16.07 -7.64
CA SER A 293 2.69 -14.89 -6.80
C SER A 293 3.91 -15.07 -5.89
N TRP A 294 4.05 -16.26 -5.29
CA TRP A 294 5.21 -16.59 -4.44
C TRP A 294 6.53 -16.51 -5.23
N ILE A 295 6.63 -17.18 -6.39
CA ILE A 295 7.85 -17.18 -7.19
C ILE A 295 8.24 -15.76 -7.61
N CYS A 296 7.27 -14.99 -8.10
CA CYS A 296 7.52 -13.61 -8.54
C CYS A 296 7.88 -12.70 -7.36
N GLY A 297 7.17 -12.79 -6.25
CA GLY A 297 7.38 -11.97 -5.07
C GLY A 297 8.68 -12.33 -4.34
N TYR A 298 9.03 -13.61 -4.23
CA TYR A 298 10.31 -14.05 -3.65
C TYR A 298 11.51 -13.53 -4.43
N ARG A 299 11.40 -13.51 -5.77
CA ARG A 299 12.42 -12.92 -6.64
C ARG A 299 12.61 -11.43 -6.38
N GLU A 300 11.51 -10.69 -6.14
CA GLU A 300 11.54 -9.28 -5.79
C GLU A 300 12.04 -9.06 -4.36
N LEU A 301 11.63 -9.90 -3.41
CA LEU A 301 12.10 -9.87 -2.02
C LEU A 301 13.63 -9.91 -1.93
N ARG A 302 14.28 -10.79 -2.69
CA ARG A 302 15.74 -10.89 -2.74
C ARG A 302 16.45 -9.63 -3.26
N HIS A 303 15.75 -8.75 -3.98
CA HIS A 303 16.28 -7.44 -4.35
C HIS A 303 16.31 -6.49 -3.15
N TRP A 304 15.31 -6.57 -2.29
CA TRP A 304 15.19 -5.72 -1.11
C TRP A 304 16.00 -6.22 0.09
N PHE A 305 16.26 -7.52 0.14
CA PHE A 305 17.02 -8.21 1.19
C PHE A 305 18.02 -9.17 0.52
N PRO A 306 19.14 -8.64 -0.01
CA PRO A 306 20.08 -9.43 -0.80
C PRO A 306 20.89 -10.46 0.02
N ASP A 307 21.12 -10.18 1.33
CA ASP A 307 21.96 -10.96 2.24
C ASP A 307 21.16 -11.57 3.39
#